data_b7edf6c183fc597888f1da8a46d72730
#
_entry.id   b7edf6c183fc597888f1da8a46d72730
#
_cell.length_a   1.000
_cell.length_b   1.000
_cell.length_c   1.000
_cell.angle_alpha   90.00
_cell.angle_beta   90.00
_cell.angle_gamma   90.00
#
_symmetry.space_group_name_H-M   'P 1'
#
loop_
_entity.id
_entity.type
_entity.pdbx_description
1 polymer ?
#
loop_
_entity_poly.entity_id
_entity_poly.type
_entity_poly.pdbx_seq_one_letter_code
_entity_poly.pdbx_strand_id
1 'polypeptide(L)'
;MKKKTALLAAVILLAGSLSACGKKAEYIRDITASDYVTLGNYKGIEVTISNPEAEAQQSVEEYLAYLDSVNTELVEVTDRTVVEEGDTVNIDYTGYRDGVAFDGGTATGQDLTIGSGSFIPGFEDGLIGKEVGETVMLDLTFPADYRSEEMAGAEVTFEVVINSISILEQKELTVEFVNELTQLDCGTVEEFKETIYNLFYEDAVSANESVLTSTITQEVMANCIFVEPPEKMVERYRDMQIEDMTTQLAAYGTDLNTYMQTYYGMNAEEYMQAFKETAIQIAQEYIMLQAIADVEGFTLTEEEIAQAMEEQAAAYGDASVDELGEEFFYENLMAEKVMDFLEENAEIHVE
;
A
#
# COMPACT_ATOMS: atom_id res chain seq x y z
N MET A 1 -21.24 2.33 -23.93
CA MET A 1 -20.99 3.65 -23.34
C MET A 1 -20.17 3.38 -22.09
N LYS A 2 -18.85 3.41 -22.22
CA LYS A 2 -17.90 3.17 -21.10
C LYS A 2 -17.86 4.45 -20.27
N LYS A 3 -18.12 4.34 -18.97
CA LYS A 3 -17.97 5.43 -18.01
C LYS A 3 -16.48 5.69 -17.83
N LYS A 4 -15.94 6.68 -18.49
CA LYS A 4 -14.63 7.25 -18.20
C LYS A 4 -14.79 8.21 -17.01
N THR A 5 -14.52 7.75 -15.81
CA THR A 5 -14.59 8.56 -14.60
C THR A 5 -13.52 8.10 -13.59
N ALA A 6 -12.25 8.12 -13.94
CA ALA A 6 -11.24 7.72 -12.99
C ALA A 6 -9.98 8.60 -12.92
N LEU A 7 -9.72 9.50 -13.87
CA LEU A 7 -8.45 10.24 -13.85
C LEU A 7 -8.46 11.54 -13.05
N LEU A 8 -9.64 12.10 -12.75
CA LEU A 8 -9.74 13.32 -11.92
C LEU A 8 -9.47 13.06 -10.42
N ALA A 9 -9.43 11.80 -9.98
CA ALA A 9 -9.37 11.46 -8.56
C ALA A 9 -7.96 11.53 -7.92
N ALA A 10 -6.90 11.59 -8.70
CA ALA A 10 -5.53 11.58 -8.15
C ALA A 10 -4.96 12.98 -7.83
N VAL A 11 -5.58 14.05 -8.31
CA VAL A 11 -5.10 15.43 -8.10
C VAL A 11 -6.06 16.27 -7.24
N ILE A 12 -7.25 15.76 -6.91
CA ILE A 12 -8.33 16.56 -6.31
C ILE A 12 -8.56 16.17 -4.84
N LEU A 13 -7.61 16.45 -3.96
CA LEU A 13 -7.82 16.52 -2.52
C LEU A 13 -7.29 17.84 -1.96
N LEU A 14 -7.74 18.95 -2.54
CA LEU A 14 -7.30 20.29 -2.15
C LEU A 14 -8.50 21.22 -1.96
N ALA A 15 -9.04 21.22 -0.75
CA ALA A 15 -9.85 22.31 -0.25
C ALA A 15 -9.16 22.88 0.98
N GLY A 16 -8.14 23.68 0.76
CA GLY A 16 -7.48 24.49 1.79
C GLY A 16 -7.47 25.95 1.37
N SER A 17 -7.92 26.81 2.23
CA SER A 17 -8.18 28.23 2.03
C SER A 17 -6.99 29.03 1.46
N LEU A 18 -7.01 29.34 0.17
CA LEU A 18 -6.12 30.29 -0.46
C LEU A 18 -6.61 31.72 -0.22
N SER A 19 -6.34 32.27 0.96
CA SER A 19 -6.37 33.72 1.18
C SER A 19 -5.07 34.35 0.68
N ALA A 20 -4.80 34.28 -0.62
CA ALA A 20 -3.65 34.93 -1.21
C ALA A 20 -3.98 36.37 -1.61
N CYS A 21 -3.52 37.28 -0.80
CA CYS A 21 -3.56 38.72 -1.05
C CYS A 21 -2.61 39.11 -2.20
N GLY A 22 -3.17 39.43 -3.38
CA GLY A 22 -2.62 40.51 -4.19
C GLY A 22 -1.50 40.25 -5.18
N LYS A 23 -1.18 39.00 -5.59
CA LYS A 23 -0.34 38.79 -6.79
C LYS A 23 -1.03 37.75 -7.68
N LYS A 24 -1.37 38.14 -8.90
CA LYS A 24 -1.88 37.23 -9.92
C LYS A 24 -0.86 36.11 -10.15
N ALA A 25 -1.19 34.86 -9.80
CA ALA A 25 -0.37 33.72 -10.14
C ALA A 25 -0.34 33.59 -11.68
N GLU A 26 0.75 33.06 -12.22
CA GLU A 26 0.89 32.86 -13.65
C GLU A 26 0.39 31.46 -14.01
N TYR A 27 -0.61 31.38 -14.88
CA TYR A 27 -1.24 30.16 -15.36
C TYR A 27 -0.82 29.89 -16.81
N ILE A 28 -1.10 28.68 -17.30
CA ILE A 28 -0.78 28.28 -18.68
C ILE A 28 -1.37 29.22 -19.73
N ARG A 29 -2.57 29.76 -19.49
CA ARG A 29 -3.21 30.71 -20.42
C ARG A 29 -2.55 32.08 -20.46
N ASP A 30 -1.72 32.42 -19.47
CA ASP A 30 -1.04 33.72 -19.39
C ASP A 30 0.31 33.72 -20.15
N ILE A 31 0.75 32.55 -20.67
CA ILE A 31 2.05 32.38 -21.34
C ILE A 31 1.90 31.86 -22.77
N THR A 32 2.94 31.97 -23.55
CA THR A 32 3.11 31.28 -24.82
C THR A 32 3.96 30.04 -24.58
N ALA A 33 3.37 28.85 -24.57
CA ALA A 33 4.05 27.62 -24.15
C ALA A 33 5.33 27.33 -24.99
N SER A 34 5.32 27.65 -26.29
CA SER A 34 6.48 27.50 -27.18
C SER A 34 7.70 28.39 -26.83
N ASP A 35 7.53 29.38 -25.94
CA ASP A 35 8.66 30.17 -25.44
C ASP A 35 9.45 29.41 -24.38
N TYR A 36 8.87 28.38 -23.76
CA TYR A 36 9.44 27.62 -22.64
C TYR A 36 9.76 26.17 -22.97
N VAL A 37 9.21 25.62 -24.07
CA VAL A 37 9.51 24.25 -24.48
C VAL A 37 9.67 24.16 -26.01
N THR A 38 10.68 23.39 -26.43
CA THR A 38 10.78 22.90 -27.81
C THR A 38 10.36 21.43 -27.80
N LEU A 39 9.23 21.11 -28.42
CA LEU A 39 8.73 19.75 -28.48
C LEU A 39 9.63 18.86 -29.30
N GLY A 40 9.90 17.66 -28.81
CA GLY A 40 10.47 16.55 -29.53
C GLY A 40 9.41 15.61 -30.11
N ASN A 41 9.72 14.31 -30.18
CA ASN A 41 8.73 13.31 -30.55
C ASN A 41 7.78 13.03 -29.40
N TYR A 42 6.47 13.18 -29.60
CA TYR A 42 5.42 12.92 -28.63
C TYR A 42 4.34 11.95 -29.15
N LYS A 43 4.52 11.36 -30.35
CA LYS A 43 3.64 10.33 -30.91
C LYS A 43 4.39 9.03 -31.08
N GLY A 44 3.70 7.90 -30.97
CA GLY A 44 4.30 6.57 -31.10
C GLY A 44 5.27 6.28 -29.95
N ILE A 45 4.92 6.69 -28.75
CA ILE A 45 5.66 6.32 -27.53
C ILE A 45 5.34 4.86 -27.22
N GLU A 46 6.38 4.03 -27.12
CA GLU A 46 6.24 2.61 -26.78
C GLU A 46 6.01 2.48 -25.26
N VAL A 47 4.95 1.78 -24.86
CA VAL A 47 4.64 1.50 -23.46
C VAL A 47 4.34 0.03 -23.29
N THR A 48 4.95 -0.61 -22.31
CA THR A 48 4.65 -1.98 -21.91
C THR A 48 3.80 -1.97 -20.64
N ILE A 49 2.66 -2.64 -20.69
CA ILE A 49 1.75 -2.83 -19.55
C ILE A 49 1.56 -4.32 -19.29
N SER A 50 1.14 -4.68 -18.08
CA SER A 50 0.81 -6.07 -17.74
C SER A 50 -0.53 -6.50 -18.37
N ASN A 51 -0.72 -7.83 -18.49
CA ASN A 51 -2.03 -8.37 -18.81
C ASN A 51 -2.89 -8.40 -17.53
N PRO A 52 -3.92 -7.53 -17.41
CA PRO A 52 -4.67 -7.39 -16.16
C PRO A 52 -5.51 -8.65 -15.82
N GLU A 53 -5.92 -9.43 -16.83
CA GLU A 53 -6.64 -10.69 -16.60
C GLU A 53 -5.71 -11.75 -16.01
N ALA A 54 -4.48 -11.87 -16.52
CA ALA A 54 -3.49 -12.82 -16.02
C ALA A 54 -3.00 -12.43 -14.62
N GLU A 55 -2.77 -11.14 -14.37
CA GLU A 55 -2.35 -10.61 -13.08
C GLU A 55 -3.43 -10.82 -12.01
N ALA A 56 -4.68 -10.51 -12.32
CA ALA A 56 -5.82 -10.75 -11.42
C ALA A 56 -5.97 -12.25 -11.10
N GLN A 57 -5.84 -13.12 -12.11
CA GLN A 57 -5.92 -14.58 -11.91
C GLN A 57 -4.81 -15.08 -10.97
N GLN A 58 -3.58 -14.61 -11.16
CA GLN A 58 -2.46 -14.96 -10.28
C GLN A 58 -2.69 -14.45 -8.86
N SER A 59 -3.14 -13.21 -8.70
CA SER A 59 -3.44 -12.62 -7.39
C SER A 59 -4.54 -13.38 -6.64
N VAL A 60 -5.56 -13.85 -7.35
CA VAL A 60 -6.60 -14.72 -6.77
C VAL A 60 -6.00 -16.04 -6.28
N GLU A 61 -5.16 -16.69 -7.09
CA GLU A 61 -4.53 -17.96 -6.71
C GLU A 61 -3.63 -17.80 -5.47
N GLU A 62 -2.82 -16.75 -5.42
CA GLU A 62 -1.96 -16.44 -4.29
C GLU A 62 -2.78 -16.12 -3.03
N TYR A 63 -3.86 -15.34 -3.17
CA TYR A 63 -4.72 -14.99 -2.04
C TYR A 63 -5.50 -16.20 -1.51
N LEU A 64 -6.01 -17.08 -2.37
CA LEU A 64 -6.64 -18.31 -1.95
C LEU A 64 -5.67 -19.26 -1.25
N ALA A 65 -4.42 -19.36 -1.73
CA ALA A 65 -3.39 -20.13 -1.06
C ALA A 65 -3.04 -19.56 0.33
N TYR A 66 -3.03 -18.24 0.48
CA TYR A 66 -2.90 -17.59 1.79
C TYR A 66 -4.07 -17.95 2.70
N LEU A 67 -5.32 -17.82 2.23
CA LEU A 67 -6.50 -18.15 3.01
C LEU A 67 -6.50 -19.62 3.47
N ASP A 68 -6.13 -20.53 2.58
CA ASP A 68 -5.94 -21.92 2.91
C ASP A 68 -4.89 -22.11 4.02
N SER A 69 -3.77 -21.42 3.94
CA SER A 69 -2.70 -21.55 4.94
C SER A 69 -3.08 -21.11 6.35
N VAL A 70 -4.04 -20.19 6.47
CA VAL A 70 -4.51 -19.65 7.76
C VAL A 70 -5.83 -20.31 8.22
N ASN A 71 -6.52 -21.04 7.36
CA ASN A 71 -7.76 -21.75 7.67
C ASN A 71 -7.47 -23.15 8.21
N THR A 72 -6.89 -23.21 9.40
CA THR A 72 -6.50 -24.45 10.05
C THR A 72 -7.17 -24.60 11.42
N GLU A 73 -7.30 -25.81 11.88
CA GLU A 73 -7.70 -26.11 13.26
C GLU A 73 -6.79 -27.19 13.87
N LEU A 74 -6.66 -27.15 15.19
CA LEU A 74 -5.98 -28.20 15.93
C LEU A 74 -6.92 -29.40 16.06
N VAL A 75 -6.53 -30.54 15.50
CA VAL A 75 -7.27 -31.79 15.57
C VAL A 75 -6.47 -32.81 16.41
N GLU A 76 -7.12 -33.40 17.43
CA GLU A 76 -6.49 -34.41 18.27
C GLU A 76 -6.19 -35.67 17.46
N VAL A 77 -4.93 -36.13 17.54
CA VAL A 77 -4.45 -37.35 16.90
C VAL A 77 -4.86 -38.56 17.74
N THR A 78 -5.67 -39.44 17.15
CA THR A 78 -6.19 -40.64 17.87
C THR A 78 -5.68 -41.98 17.33
N ASP A 79 -4.96 -41.94 16.20
CA ASP A 79 -4.47 -43.15 15.50
C ASP A 79 -2.97 -43.45 15.81
N ARG A 80 -2.27 -42.53 16.47
CA ARG A 80 -0.91 -42.71 17.00
C ARG A 80 -0.79 -42.09 18.39
N THR A 81 0.22 -42.54 19.15
CA THR A 81 0.52 -42.03 20.49
C THR A 81 1.92 -41.44 20.60
N VAL A 82 2.74 -41.56 19.57
CA VAL A 82 4.15 -41.11 19.56
C VAL A 82 4.24 -39.68 19.03
N VAL A 83 4.93 -38.82 19.76
CA VAL A 83 5.19 -37.42 19.41
C VAL A 83 6.14 -37.31 18.23
N GLU A 84 5.78 -36.51 17.22
CA GLU A 84 6.60 -36.21 16.05
C GLU A 84 6.88 -34.71 15.98
N GLU A 85 7.89 -34.34 15.17
CA GLU A 85 8.16 -32.92 14.89
C GLU A 85 6.98 -32.26 14.17
N GLY A 86 6.62 -31.05 14.57
CA GLY A 86 5.46 -30.30 14.06
C GLY A 86 4.16 -30.58 14.80
N ASP A 87 4.11 -31.58 15.68
CA ASP A 87 2.94 -31.83 16.53
C ASP A 87 2.73 -30.68 17.54
N THR A 88 1.49 -30.43 17.89
CA THR A 88 1.14 -29.64 19.06
C THR A 88 0.77 -30.58 20.19
N VAL A 89 1.63 -30.68 21.20
CA VAL A 89 1.39 -31.51 22.37
C VAL A 89 0.77 -30.71 23.49
N ASN A 90 -0.26 -31.26 24.15
CA ASN A 90 -0.76 -30.73 25.39
C ASN A 90 0.03 -31.38 26.55
N ILE A 91 0.67 -30.56 27.37
CA ILE A 91 1.57 -31.03 28.42
C ILE A 91 1.24 -30.41 29.78
N ASP A 92 1.56 -31.20 30.84
CA ASP A 92 1.78 -30.68 32.17
C ASP A 92 3.29 -30.74 32.45
N TYR A 93 3.85 -29.68 33.01
CA TYR A 93 5.27 -29.74 33.36
C TYR A 93 5.57 -29.07 34.72
N THR A 94 6.61 -29.55 35.36
CA THR A 94 7.20 -28.94 36.57
C THR A 94 8.70 -28.92 36.46
N GLY A 95 9.30 -27.75 36.54
CA GLY A 95 10.74 -27.53 36.53
C GLY A 95 11.32 -27.52 37.96
N TYR A 96 12.40 -28.24 38.16
CA TYR A 96 13.13 -28.33 39.43
C TYR A 96 14.56 -27.84 39.25
N ARG A 97 15.04 -27.07 40.24
CA ARG A 97 16.43 -26.71 40.41
C ARG A 97 16.90 -27.24 41.75
N ASP A 98 17.96 -28.04 41.78
CA ASP A 98 18.43 -28.70 42.99
C ASP A 98 17.34 -29.49 43.74
N GLY A 99 16.39 -30.07 42.99
CA GLY A 99 15.26 -30.84 43.52
C GLY A 99 14.13 -30.02 44.12
N VAL A 100 14.15 -28.68 43.95
CA VAL A 100 13.08 -27.77 44.41
C VAL A 100 12.41 -27.13 43.19
N ALA A 101 11.07 -27.16 43.13
CA ALA A 101 10.34 -26.52 42.07
C ALA A 101 10.56 -25.00 42.10
N PHE A 102 10.78 -24.38 40.95
CA PHE A 102 11.04 -22.95 40.84
C PHE A 102 9.84 -22.20 40.26
N ASP A 103 9.71 -20.92 40.60
CA ASP A 103 8.62 -20.05 40.15
C ASP A 103 8.69 -19.85 38.63
N GLY A 104 7.51 -20.01 37.97
CA GLY A 104 7.39 -19.93 36.52
C GLY A 104 7.81 -21.18 35.74
N GLY A 105 8.28 -22.25 36.49
CA GLY A 105 8.63 -23.53 35.91
C GLY A 105 7.50 -24.57 35.87
N THR A 106 6.25 -24.20 36.24
CA THR A 106 5.13 -25.15 36.34
C THR A 106 3.93 -24.64 35.54
N ALA A 107 3.35 -25.51 34.71
CA ALA A 107 2.06 -25.30 34.07
C ALA A 107 1.33 -26.65 33.90
N THR A 108 0.02 -26.56 33.68
CA THR A 108 -0.86 -27.70 33.37
C THR A 108 -1.71 -27.36 32.13
N GLY A 109 -1.87 -28.36 31.25
CA GLY A 109 -2.67 -28.19 30.03
C GLY A 109 -2.07 -27.15 29.05
N GLN A 110 -0.74 -27.02 29.04
CA GLN A 110 -0.05 -26.12 28.12
C GLN A 110 0.13 -26.75 26.74
N ASP A 111 -0.37 -26.08 25.71
CA ASP A 111 -0.10 -26.48 24.35
C ASP A 111 1.29 -26.02 23.91
N LEU A 112 2.05 -26.90 23.28
CA LEU A 112 3.40 -26.69 22.78
C LEU A 112 3.57 -27.33 21.40
N THR A 113 3.87 -26.51 20.40
CA THR A 113 4.21 -27.04 19.08
C THR A 113 5.68 -27.44 19.04
N ILE A 114 5.96 -28.68 18.74
CA ILE A 114 7.31 -29.25 18.66
C ILE A 114 8.04 -28.65 17.45
N GLY A 115 9.23 -28.08 17.72
CA GLY A 115 10.02 -27.35 16.73
C GLY A 115 9.74 -25.84 16.68
N SER A 116 8.84 -25.32 17.53
CA SER A 116 8.53 -23.88 17.59
C SER A 116 9.64 -23.02 18.18
N GLY A 117 10.54 -23.61 18.98
CA GLY A 117 11.57 -22.88 19.74
C GLY A 117 11.02 -22.02 20.88
N SER A 118 9.80 -22.27 21.32
CA SER A 118 9.13 -21.51 22.39
C SER A 118 9.69 -21.83 23.78
N PHE A 119 10.31 -22.97 23.94
CA PHE A 119 10.93 -23.43 25.18
C PHE A 119 12.48 -23.38 25.11
N ILE A 120 13.12 -23.62 26.24
CA ILE A 120 14.59 -23.67 26.28
C ILE A 120 15.13 -24.82 25.43
N PRO A 121 16.35 -24.68 24.86
CA PRO A 121 16.94 -25.69 23.99
C PRO A 121 16.94 -27.10 24.61
N GLY A 122 16.49 -28.08 23.82
CA GLY A 122 16.38 -29.47 24.21
C GLY A 122 15.08 -29.88 24.87
N PHE A 123 14.20 -28.94 25.23
CA PHE A 123 12.91 -29.27 25.84
C PHE A 123 12.00 -29.95 24.80
N GLU A 124 11.80 -29.31 23.65
CA GLU A 124 10.94 -29.80 22.57
C GLU A 124 11.53 -31.08 21.93
N ASP A 125 12.83 -31.06 21.65
CA ASP A 125 13.57 -32.23 21.12
C ASP A 125 13.48 -33.46 22.02
N GLY A 126 13.47 -33.25 23.35
CA GLY A 126 13.37 -34.32 24.33
C GLY A 126 12.02 -35.01 24.41
N LEU A 127 10.99 -34.40 23.81
CA LEU A 127 9.61 -34.95 23.71
C LEU A 127 9.41 -35.78 22.44
N ILE A 128 10.23 -35.58 21.40
CA ILE A 128 10.11 -36.31 20.13
C ILE A 128 10.33 -37.80 20.42
N GLY A 129 9.43 -38.64 19.87
CA GLY A 129 9.47 -40.12 20.06
C GLY A 129 8.92 -40.61 21.40
N LYS A 130 8.40 -39.70 22.26
CA LYS A 130 7.72 -40.07 23.51
C LYS A 130 6.25 -40.35 23.27
N GLU A 131 5.61 -41.08 24.20
CA GLU A 131 4.21 -41.49 24.05
C GLU A 131 3.26 -40.64 24.90
N VAL A 132 2.04 -40.48 24.42
CA VAL A 132 0.95 -39.90 25.22
C VAL A 132 0.76 -40.68 26.51
N GLY A 133 0.64 -39.96 27.63
CA GLY A 133 0.56 -40.54 28.97
C GLY A 133 1.93 -40.84 29.60
N GLU A 134 3.05 -40.70 28.87
CA GLU A 134 4.41 -40.86 29.42
C GLU A 134 4.77 -39.65 30.30
N THR A 135 5.46 -39.92 31.42
CA THR A 135 6.14 -38.88 32.19
C THR A 135 7.63 -38.88 31.81
N VAL A 136 8.06 -37.78 31.21
CA VAL A 136 9.42 -37.60 30.69
C VAL A 136 10.23 -36.71 31.63
N MET A 137 11.45 -37.15 31.99
CA MET A 137 12.36 -36.29 32.73
C MET A 137 13.41 -35.72 31.78
N LEU A 138 13.46 -34.38 31.70
CA LEU A 138 14.38 -33.65 30.83
C LEU A 138 15.40 -32.88 31.64
N ASP A 139 16.67 -33.29 31.59
CA ASP A 139 17.78 -32.56 32.19
C ASP A 139 18.30 -31.52 31.20
N LEU A 140 18.10 -30.25 31.50
CA LEU A 140 18.35 -29.12 30.59
C LEU A 140 19.18 -28.04 31.28
N THR A 141 19.71 -27.13 30.44
CA THR A 141 20.44 -25.95 30.93
C THR A 141 19.81 -24.69 30.30
N PHE A 142 19.47 -23.74 31.13
CA PHE A 142 19.01 -22.42 30.61
C PHE A 142 20.12 -21.74 29.82
N PRO A 143 19.84 -21.06 28.72
CA PRO A 143 20.79 -20.23 27.98
C PRO A 143 21.50 -19.23 28.91
N ALA A 144 22.79 -18.98 28.65
CA ALA A 144 23.58 -18.05 29.47
C ALA A 144 23.09 -16.60 29.40
N ASP A 145 22.33 -16.26 28.33
CA ASP A 145 21.72 -14.96 28.06
C ASP A 145 20.20 -14.96 28.37
N TYR A 146 19.74 -15.92 29.16
CA TYR A 146 18.35 -16.00 29.53
C TYR A 146 17.90 -14.76 30.30
N ARG A 147 16.69 -14.26 30.01
CA ARG A 147 16.13 -13.00 30.57
C ARG A 147 16.10 -12.92 32.11
N SER A 148 16.04 -14.07 32.81
CA SER A 148 16.15 -14.11 34.26
C SER A 148 17.61 -14.39 34.61
N GLU A 149 18.28 -13.40 35.21
CA GLU A 149 19.68 -13.54 35.67
C GLU A 149 19.87 -14.70 36.66
N GLU A 150 18.84 -15.02 37.45
CA GLU A 150 18.86 -16.12 38.42
C GLU A 150 18.89 -17.49 37.72
N MET A 151 18.23 -17.60 36.56
CA MET A 151 18.11 -18.86 35.81
C MET A 151 19.14 -18.97 34.70
N ALA A 152 19.80 -17.88 34.28
CA ALA A 152 20.82 -17.90 33.24
C ALA A 152 21.93 -18.89 33.52
N GLY A 153 22.13 -19.86 32.61
CA GLY A 153 23.12 -20.94 32.77
C GLY A 153 22.82 -21.98 33.85
N ALA A 154 21.64 -21.95 34.49
CA ALA A 154 21.26 -22.90 35.53
C ALA A 154 20.92 -24.27 34.92
N GLU A 155 21.40 -25.34 35.57
CA GLU A 155 20.98 -26.71 35.29
C GLU A 155 19.66 -26.99 36.00
N VAL A 156 18.68 -27.57 35.28
CA VAL A 156 17.33 -27.86 35.76
C VAL A 156 16.85 -29.20 35.22
N THR A 157 15.91 -29.80 35.93
CA THR A 157 15.20 -31.00 35.47
C THR A 157 13.72 -30.64 35.31
N PHE A 158 13.15 -30.91 34.15
CA PHE A 158 11.71 -30.81 33.93
C PHE A 158 11.08 -32.19 33.98
N GLU A 159 10.05 -32.32 34.80
CA GLU A 159 9.13 -33.45 34.75
C GLU A 159 7.96 -33.05 33.85
N VAL A 160 7.77 -33.74 32.72
CA VAL A 160 6.76 -33.41 31.71
C VAL A 160 5.83 -34.59 31.49
N VAL A 161 4.55 -34.37 31.59
CA VAL A 161 3.50 -35.36 31.25
C VAL A 161 2.89 -34.96 29.91
N ILE A 162 2.84 -35.89 28.96
CA ILE A 162 2.22 -35.65 27.65
C ILE A 162 0.75 -36.09 27.74
N ASN A 163 -0.17 -35.13 27.66
CA ASN A 163 -1.61 -35.38 27.82
C ASN A 163 -2.27 -35.83 26.50
N SER A 164 -1.95 -35.15 25.41
CA SER A 164 -2.47 -35.43 24.07
C SER A 164 -1.55 -34.89 22.98
N ILE A 165 -1.77 -35.33 21.76
CA ILE A 165 -1.13 -34.84 20.55
C ILE A 165 -2.23 -34.27 19.65
N SER A 166 -2.00 -33.11 19.07
CA SER A 166 -2.83 -32.52 18.03
C SER A 166 -1.97 -32.10 16.84
N ILE A 167 -2.57 -32.08 15.67
CA ILE A 167 -1.95 -31.55 14.45
C ILE A 167 -2.79 -30.39 13.90
N LEU A 168 -2.16 -29.49 13.18
CA LEU A 168 -2.89 -28.49 12.40
C LEU A 168 -3.41 -29.16 11.14
N GLU A 169 -4.75 -29.30 11.04
CA GLU A 169 -5.40 -29.72 9.82
C GLU A 169 -5.97 -28.53 9.06
N GLN A 170 -5.79 -28.55 7.75
CA GLN A 170 -6.37 -27.55 6.87
C GLN A 170 -7.87 -27.81 6.72
N LYS A 171 -8.67 -26.73 6.83
CA LYS A 171 -10.12 -26.78 6.64
C LYS A 171 -10.49 -26.38 5.23
N GLU A 172 -11.63 -26.87 4.75
CA GLU A 172 -12.22 -26.34 3.53
C GLU A 172 -12.65 -24.88 3.72
N LEU A 173 -12.42 -24.05 2.70
CA LEU A 173 -12.90 -22.68 2.72
C LEU A 173 -14.44 -22.67 2.78
N THR A 174 -14.98 -21.97 3.77
CA THR A 174 -16.41 -21.72 3.89
C THR A 174 -16.71 -20.24 3.68
N VAL A 175 -17.96 -19.95 3.31
CA VAL A 175 -18.38 -18.57 3.12
C VAL A 175 -18.34 -17.77 4.42
N GLU A 176 -18.61 -18.41 5.55
CA GLU A 176 -18.52 -17.80 6.87
C GLU A 176 -17.08 -17.38 7.19
N PHE A 177 -16.10 -18.25 6.93
CA PHE A 177 -14.69 -17.97 7.17
C PHE A 177 -14.20 -16.81 6.30
N VAL A 178 -14.48 -16.84 4.99
CA VAL A 178 -14.00 -15.77 4.09
C VAL A 178 -14.66 -14.42 4.41
N ASN A 179 -15.96 -14.40 4.74
CA ASN A 179 -16.67 -13.18 5.10
C ASN A 179 -16.17 -12.59 6.43
N GLU A 180 -15.90 -13.43 7.44
CA GLU A 180 -15.35 -12.99 8.73
C GLU A 180 -13.97 -12.36 8.57
N LEU A 181 -13.09 -12.99 7.77
CA LEU A 181 -11.72 -12.53 7.59
C LEU A 181 -11.62 -11.28 6.70
N THR A 182 -12.43 -11.21 5.63
CA THR A 182 -12.31 -10.15 4.61
C THR A 182 -13.29 -9.01 4.80
N GLN A 183 -14.28 -9.17 5.65
CA GLN A 183 -15.40 -8.22 5.84
C GLN A 183 -16.27 -8.06 4.56
N LEU A 184 -16.15 -8.97 3.60
CA LEU A 184 -17.04 -9.04 2.44
C LEU A 184 -18.35 -9.74 2.84
N ASP A 185 -19.43 -9.47 2.10
CA ASP A 185 -20.77 -10.10 2.33
C ASP A 185 -21.13 -10.92 1.09
N CYS A 186 -20.47 -12.07 0.96
CA CYS A 186 -20.69 -13.01 -0.14
C CYS A 186 -21.63 -14.13 0.32
N GLY A 187 -22.48 -14.62 -0.57
CA GLY A 187 -23.42 -15.72 -0.30
C GLY A 187 -22.81 -17.11 -0.51
N THR A 188 -21.73 -17.21 -1.29
CA THR A 188 -21.00 -18.45 -1.60
C THR A 188 -19.51 -18.21 -1.75
N VAL A 189 -18.70 -19.28 -1.68
CA VAL A 189 -17.25 -19.20 -1.93
C VAL A 189 -16.95 -18.85 -3.40
N GLU A 190 -17.79 -19.28 -4.34
CA GLU A 190 -17.66 -18.90 -5.75
C GLU A 190 -17.93 -17.44 -5.97
N GLU A 191 -18.95 -16.86 -5.33
CA GLU A 191 -19.20 -15.39 -5.36
C GLU A 191 -18.05 -14.64 -4.73
N PHE A 192 -17.47 -15.14 -3.65
CA PHE A 192 -16.26 -14.57 -3.06
C PHE A 192 -15.09 -14.54 -4.06
N LYS A 193 -14.81 -15.66 -4.75
CA LYS A 193 -13.74 -15.73 -5.76
C LYS A 193 -13.97 -14.77 -6.92
N GLU A 194 -15.21 -14.63 -7.37
CA GLU A 194 -15.56 -13.65 -8.42
C GLU A 194 -15.37 -12.21 -7.91
N THR A 195 -15.74 -11.93 -6.66
CA THR A 195 -15.60 -10.62 -6.06
C THR A 195 -14.12 -10.21 -5.95
N ILE A 196 -13.26 -11.08 -5.41
CA ILE A 196 -11.82 -10.76 -5.29
C ILE A 196 -11.14 -10.70 -6.67
N TYR A 197 -11.57 -11.52 -7.64
CA TYR A 197 -11.07 -11.40 -9.02
C TYR A 197 -11.38 -10.01 -9.60
N ASN A 198 -12.60 -9.52 -9.45
CA ASN A 198 -12.97 -8.21 -9.95
C ASN A 198 -12.20 -7.09 -9.25
N LEU A 199 -11.95 -7.20 -7.94
CA LEU A 199 -11.13 -6.24 -7.21
C LEU A 199 -9.68 -6.21 -7.74
N PHE A 200 -9.04 -7.37 -7.86
CA PHE A 200 -7.67 -7.44 -8.39
C PHE A 200 -7.58 -7.03 -9.87
N TYR A 201 -8.62 -7.33 -10.66
CA TYR A 201 -8.68 -6.88 -12.05
C TYR A 201 -8.78 -5.35 -12.16
N GLU A 202 -9.62 -4.72 -11.34
CA GLU A 202 -9.74 -3.25 -11.30
C GLU A 202 -8.43 -2.62 -10.82
N ASP A 203 -7.76 -3.19 -9.84
CA ASP A 203 -6.45 -2.75 -9.37
C ASP A 203 -5.38 -2.86 -10.47
N ALA A 204 -5.32 -3.99 -11.18
CA ALA A 204 -4.37 -4.20 -12.28
C ALA A 204 -4.64 -3.23 -13.46
N VAL A 205 -5.91 -2.97 -13.79
CA VAL A 205 -6.28 -1.98 -14.81
C VAL A 205 -5.84 -0.59 -14.37
N SER A 206 -6.09 -0.20 -13.13
CA SER A 206 -5.70 1.11 -12.59
C SER A 206 -4.16 1.28 -12.54
N ALA A 207 -3.45 0.20 -12.16
CA ALA A 207 -1.98 0.20 -12.20
C ALA A 207 -1.46 0.39 -13.64
N ASN A 208 -2.04 -0.30 -14.61
CA ASN A 208 -1.70 -0.14 -16.03
C ASN A 208 -1.97 1.27 -16.56
N GLU A 209 -3.11 1.89 -16.19
CA GLU A 209 -3.41 3.29 -16.54
C GLU A 209 -2.34 4.22 -15.95
N SER A 210 -1.92 4.00 -14.72
CA SER A 210 -0.87 4.78 -14.07
C SER A 210 0.49 4.60 -14.75
N VAL A 211 0.84 3.37 -15.15
CA VAL A 211 2.08 3.07 -15.91
C VAL A 211 2.03 3.74 -17.27
N LEU A 212 0.90 3.65 -17.98
CA LEU A 212 0.70 4.23 -19.29
C LEU A 212 0.92 5.76 -19.25
N THR A 213 0.18 6.46 -18.40
CA THR A 213 0.25 7.92 -18.26
C THR A 213 1.64 8.37 -17.83
N SER A 214 2.24 7.72 -16.82
CA SER A 214 3.56 8.11 -16.31
C SER A 214 4.68 7.86 -17.33
N THR A 215 4.63 6.75 -18.05
CA THR A 215 5.63 6.42 -19.09
C THR A 215 5.55 7.40 -20.24
N ILE A 216 4.35 7.66 -20.75
CA ILE A 216 4.15 8.64 -21.83
C ILE A 216 4.67 10.01 -21.42
N THR A 217 4.28 10.49 -20.23
CA THR A 217 4.72 11.78 -19.72
C THR A 217 6.24 11.88 -19.62
N GLN A 218 6.89 10.87 -19.03
CA GLN A 218 8.35 10.85 -18.87
C GLN A 218 9.09 10.81 -20.21
N GLU A 219 8.67 9.96 -21.14
CA GLU A 219 9.30 9.83 -22.46
C GLU A 219 9.10 11.08 -23.31
N VAL A 220 7.90 11.67 -23.30
CA VAL A 220 7.66 12.92 -24.02
C VAL A 220 8.46 14.06 -23.41
N MET A 221 8.52 14.19 -22.09
CA MET A 221 9.36 15.18 -21.41
C MET A 221 10.83 15.00 -21.73
N ALA A 222 11.34 13.76 -21.76
CA ALA A 222 12.72 13.45 -22.09
C ALA A 222 13.08 13.82 -23.53
N ASN A 223 12.13 13.78 -24.45
CA ASN A 223 12.29 14.19 -25.83
C ASN A 223 12.24 15.72 -26.03
N CYS A 224 11.80 16.49 -25.03
CA CYS A 224 11.65 17.93 -25.12
C CYS A 224 12.90 18.68 -24.62
N ILE A 225 13.04 19.92 -25.06
CA ILE A 225 14.04 20.85 -24.53
C ILE A 225 13.31 21.98 -23.83
N PHE A 226 13.54 22.10 -22.52
CA PHE A 226 12.91 23.11 -21.70
C PHE A 226 13.81 24.32 -21.43
N VAL A 227 13.18 25.49 -21.35
CA VAL A 227 13.72 26.67 -20.72
C VAL A 227 13.13 26.76 -19.31
N GLU A 228 13.78 27.49 -18.41
CA GLU A 228 13.30 27.67 -17.02
C GLU A 228 11.86 28.24 -17.03
N PRO A 229 10.91 27.57 -16.35
CA PRO A 229 9.52 28.04 -16.29
C PRO A 229 9.38 29.38 -15.57
N PRO A 230 8.27 30.12 -15.75
CA PRO A 230 8.01 31.34 -15.01
C PRO A 230 8.06 31.12 -13.50
N GLU A 231 8.82 31.95 -12.77
CA GLU A 231 9.02 31.81 -11.33
C GLU A 231 7.70 31.75 -10.55
N LYS A 232 6.72 32.60 -10.92
CA LYS A 232 5.40 32.59 -10.26
C LYS A 232 4.58 31.33 -10.47
N MET A 233 4.73 30.70 -11.63
CA MET A 233 4.09 29.41 -11.92
C MET A 233 4.70 28.31 -11.04
N VAL A 234 6.02 28.28 -10.92
CA VAL A 234 6.73 27.34 -10.03
C VAL A 234 6.36 27.58 -8.57
N GLU A 235 6.30 28.84 -8.12
CA GLU A 235 5.84 29.19 -6.78
C GLU A 235 4.41 28.70 -6.52
N ARG A 236 3.49 28.88 -7.47
CA ARG A 236 2.10 28.42 -7.35
C ARG A 236 2.01 26.90 -7.18
N TYR A 237 2.65 26.12 -8.05
CA TYR A 237 2.63 24.66 -7.93
C TYR A 237 3.27 24.17 -6.63
N ARG A 238 4.37 24.80 -6.20
CA ARG A 238 4.98 24.50 -4.90
C ARG A 238 4.01 24.78 -3.76
N ASP A 239 3.40 25.95 -3.75
CA ASP A 239 2.54 26.39 -2.64
C ASP A 239 1.26 25.54 -2.55
N MET A 240 0.69 25.15 -3.68
CA MET A 240 -0.44 24.22 -3.74
C MET A 240 -0.12 22.86 -3.10
N GLN A 241 1.04 22.27 -3.41
CA GLN A 241 1.45 20.98 -2.84
C GLN A 241 1.74 21.07 -1.35
N ILE A 242 2.36 22.16 -0.91
CA ILE A 242 2.64 22.40 0.51
C ILE A 242 1.34 22.55 1.30
N GLU A 243 0.38 23.27 0.73
CA GLU A 243 -0.93 23.49 1.35
C GLU A 243 -1.73 22.18 1.47
N ASP A 244 -1.75 21.37 0.40
CA ASP A 244 -2.36 20.03 0.41
C ASP A 244 -1.77 19.15 1.52
N MET A 245 -0.46 18.99 1.53
CA MET A 245 0.22 18.21 2.56
C MET A 245 -0.08 18.74 3.96
N THR A 246 -0.08 20.06 4.14
CA THR A 246 -0.37 20.69 5.44
C THR A 246 -1.80 20.36 5.89
N THR A 247 -2.77 20.40 4.97
CA THR A 247 -4.17 20.09 5.23
C THR A 247 -4.35 18.62 5.61
N GLN A 248 -3.74 17.71 4.84
CA GLN A 248 -3.77 16.28 5.14
C GLN A 248 -3.17 15.97 6.52
N LEU A 249 -2.00 16.53 6.83
CA LEU A 249 -1.33 16.32 8.12
C LEU A 249 -2.13 16.87 9.29
N ALA A 250 -2.82 18.00 9.11
CA ALA A 250 -3.71 18.56 10.13
C ALA A 250 -4.89 17.63 10.45
N ALA A 251 -5.43 16.90 9.46
CA ALA A 251 -6.47 15.90 9.67
C ALA A 251 -5.99 14.71 10.53
N TYR A 252 -4.68 14.42 10.50
CA TYR A 252 -4.03 13.42 11.37
C TYR A 252 -3.50 14.01 12.69
N GLY A 253 -3.77 15.28 12.97
CA GLY A 253 -3.39 15.95 14.22
C GLY A 253 -1.90 16.28 14.34
N THR A 254 -1.19 16.40 13.23
CA THR A 254 0.21 16.82 13.17
C THR A 254 0.40 18.01 12.22
N ASP A 255 1.57 18.64 12.25
CA ASP A 255 1.95 19.73 11.35
C ASP A 255 3.14 19.33 10.46
N LEU A 256 3.31 20.04 9.35
CA LEU A 256 4.34 19.76 8.35
C LEU A 256 5.74 19.71 8.95
N ASN A 257 6.09 20.66 9.84
CA ASN A 257 7.43 20.72 10.44
C ASN A 257 7.70 19.51 11.32
N THR A 258 6.73 19.15 12.17
CA THR A 258 6.80 17.98 13.06
C THR A 258 6.92 16.69 12.25
N TYR A 259 6.12 16.55 11.19
CA TYR A 259 6.15 15.39 10.31
C TYR A 259 7.50 15.26 9.60
N MET A 260 7.98 16.34 8.95
CA MET A 260 9.25 16.34 8.23
C MET A 260 10.43 16.07 9.15
N GLN A 261 10.43 16.61 10.36
CA GLN A 261 11.49 16.39 11.33
C GLN A 261 11.51 14.95 11.84
N THR A 262 10.34 14.35 12.06
CA THR A 262 10.21 13.00 12.60
C THR A 262 10.62 11.92 11.60
N TYR A 263 10.19 12.05 10.35
CA TYR A 263 10.33 10.98 9.35
C TYR A 263 11.48 11.19 8.36
N TYR A 264 11.88 12.45 8.12
CA TYR A 264 12.88 12.79 7.12
C TYR A 264 14.10 13.56 7.69
N GLY A 265 14.06 13.98 8.96
CA GLY A 265 15.16 14.67 9.63
C GLY A 265 15.40 16.08 9.10
N MET A 266 14.45 16.69 8.39
CA MET A 266 14.50 18.05 7.85
C MET A 266 13.37 18.90 8.42
N ASN A 267 13.53 20.23 8.40
CA ASN A 267 12.45 21.14 8.77
C ASN A 267 11.56 21.49 7.55
N ALA A 268 10.41 22.14 7.80
CA ALA A 268 9.47 22.51 6.74
C ALA A 268 10.09 23.43 5.66
N GLU A 269 10.99 24.34 6.03
CA GLU A 269 11.64 25.25 5.09
C GLU A 269 12.63 24.51 4.17
N GLU A 270 13.39 23.56 4.71
CA GLU A 270 14.28 22.68 3.94
C GLU A 270 13.47 21.81 2.97
N TYR A 271 12.32 21.29 3.40
CA TYR A 271 11.40 20.55 2.53
C TYR A 271 10.83 21.41 1.42
N MET A 272 10.33 22.62 1.73
CA MET A 272 9.84 23.57 0.72
C MET A 272 10.91 23.93 -0.32
N GLN A 273 12.16 24.06 0.11
CA GLN A 273 13.27 24.32 -0.81
C GLN A 273 13.58 23.10 -1.70
N ALA A 274 13.57 21.89 -1.13
CA ALA A 274 13.78 20.66 -1.88
C ALA A 274 12.64 20.43 -2.88
N PHE A 275 11.40 20.79 -2.52
CA PHE A 275 10.23 20.63 -3.39
C PHE A 275 10.23 21.58 -4.60
N LYS A 276 11.08 22.61 -4.61
CA LYS A 276 11.18 23.54 -5.76
C LYS A 276 11.52 22.81 -7.07
N GLU A 277 12.38 21.82 -7.02
CA GLU A 277 12.77 21.03 -8.21
C GLU A 277 11.54 20.25 -8.78
N THR A 278 10.74 19.68 -7.89
CA THR A 278 9.49 19.00 -8.29
C THR A 278 8.48 19.99 -8.88
N ALA A 279 8.34 21.16 -8.28
CA ALA A 279 7.47 22.22 -8.81
C ALA A 279 7.91 22.72 -10.20
N ILE A 280 9.21 22.76 -10.47
CA ILE A 280 9.74 23.04 -11.81
C ILE A 280 9.31 21.94 -12.80
N GLN A 281 9.42 20.66 -12.42
CA GLN A 281 9.00 19.55 -13.27
C GLN A 281 7.51 19.59 -13.57
N ILE A 282 6.67 19.86 -12.56
CA ILE A 282 5.22 20.05 -12.73
C ILE A 282 4.92 21.18 -13.71
N ALA A 283 5.58 22.34 -13.54
CA ALA A 283 5.41 23.46 -14.46
C ALA A 283 5.82 23.11 -15.90
N GLN A 284 6.93 22.38 -16.06
CA GLN A 284 7.41 21.93 -17.37
C GLN A 284 6.43 20.97 -18.04
N GLU A 285 5.84 20.06 -17.27
CA GLU A 285 4.82 19.12 -17.75
C GLU A 285 3.58 19.86 -18.29
N TYR A 286 2.99 20.76 -17.50
CA TYR A 286 1.84 21.55 -17.97
C TYR A 286 2.17 22.43 -19.18
N ILE A 287 3.38 23.04 -19.22
CA ILE A 287 3.86 23.79 -20.39
C ILE A 287 3.98 22.91 -21.61
N MET A 288 4.52 21.71 -21.49
CA MET A 288 4.62 20.73 -22.56
C MET A 288 3.24 20.33 -23.10
N LEU A 289 2.32 19.99 -22.20
CA LEU A 289 0.95 19.61 -22.58
C LEU A 289 0.25 20.76 -23.31
N GLN A 290 0.37 22.01 -22.84
CA GLN A 290 -0.16 23.17 -23.54
C GLN A 290 0.50 23.38 -24.91
N ALA A 291 1.81 23.19 -25.03
CA ALA A 291 2.49 23.31 -26.31
C ALA A 291 2.02 22.26 -27.33
N ILE A 292 1.73 21.03 -26.86
CA ILE A 292 1.14 19.98 -27.69
C ILE A 292 -0.29 20.37 -28.09
N ALA A 293 -1.10 20.87 -27.14
CA ALA A 293 -2.44 21.38 -27.42
C ALA A 293 -2.45 22.46 -28.52
N ASP A 294 -1.50 23.40 -28.43
CA ASP A 294 -1.36 24.49 -29.40
C ASP A 294 -1.01 23.93 -30.80
N VAL A 295 -0.11 22.96 -30.90
CA VAL A 295 0.31 22.32 -32.16
C VAL A 295 -0.81 21.49 -32.78
N GLU A 296 -1.55 20.72 -31.99
CA GLU A 296 -2.64 19.87 -32.45
C GLU A 296 -3.97 20.65 -32.60
N GLY A 297 -4.02 21.90 -32.13
CA GLY A 297 -5.18 22.77 -32.24
C GLY A 297 -6.32 22.43 -31.28
N PHE A 298 -5.98 21.90 -30.09
CA PHE A 298 -6.97 21.63 -29.05
C PHE A 298 -7.45 22.93 -28.41
N THR A 299 -8.73 22.99 -28.14
CA THR A 299 -9.36 24.09 -27.42
C THR A 299 -10.38 23.57 -26.44
N LEU A 300 -10.62 24.31 -25.38
CA LEU A 300 -11.72 24.10 -24.45
C LEU A 300 -12.78 25.20 -24.65
N THR A 301 -14.03 24.81 -24.55
CA THR A 301 -15.13 25.73 -24.54
C THR A 301 -15.45 26.22 -23.12
N GLU A 302 -16.09 27.39 -22.99
CA GLU A 302 -16.56 27.86 -21.68
C GLU A 302 -17.54 26.87 -21.03
N GLU A 303 -18.30 26.12 -21.86
CA GLU A 303 -19.27 25.12 -21.40
C GLU A 303 -18.54 23.89 -20.75
N GLU A 304 -17.45 23.41 -21.35
CA GLU A 304 -16.64 22.30 -20.80
C GLU A 304 -16.05 22.70 -19.43
N ILE A 305 -15.52 23.92 -19.31
CA ILE A 305 -14.96 24.41 -18.05
C ILE A 305 -16.06 24.58 -16.99
N ALA A 306 -17.19 25.20 -17.37
CA ALA A 306 -18.30 25.39 -16.44
C ALA A 306 -18.90 24.06 -15.96
N GLN A 307 -18.97 23.04 -16.80
CA GLN A 307 -19.42 21.71 -16.43
C GLN A 307 -18.47 21.06 -15.40
N ALA A 308 -17.16 21.14 -15.59
CA ALA A 308 -16.19 20.61 -14.63
C ALA A 308 -16.28 21.33 -13.28
N MET A 309 -16.47 22.64 -13.29
CA MET A 309 -16.70 23.42 -12.07
C MET A 309 -18.01 23.01 -11.37
N GLU A 310 -19.10 22.75 -12.11
CA GLU A 310 -20.36 22.27 -11.53
C GLU A 310 -20.24 20.86 -10.93
N GLU A 311 -19.53 19.95 -11.60
CA GLU A 311 -19.24 18.60 -11.10
C GLU A 311 -18.40 18.66 -9.82
N GLN A 312 -17.40 19.52 -9.75
CA GLN A 312 -16.60 19.77 -8.54
C GLN A 312 -17.45 20.33 -7.39
N ALA A 313 -18.29 21.32 -7.68
CA ALA A 313 -19.20 21.91 -6.69
C ALA A 313 -20.18 20.88 -6.13
N ALA A 314 -20.70 20.00 -6.99
CA ALA A 314 -21.60 18.92 -6.59
C ALA A 314 -20.92 17.88 -5.69
N ALA A 315 -19.62 17.61 -5.91
CA ALA A 315 -18.85 16.63 -5.15
C ALA A 315 -18.33 17.18 -3.81
N TYR A 316 -17.86 18.43 -3.78
CA TYR A 316 -17.09 19.00 -2.66
C TYR A 316 -17.61 20.34 -2.14
N GLY A 317 -18.67 20.89 -2.75
CA GLY A 317 -19.31 22.17 -2.39
C GLY A 317 -18.75 23.37 -3.17
N ASP A 318 -19.56 24.45 -3.25
CA ASP A 318 -19.24 25.66 -4.04
C ASP A 318 -17.93 26.34 -3.58
N ALA A 319 -17.60 26.31 -2.29
CA ALA A 319 -16.40 26.92 -1.76
C ALA A 319 -15.13 26.33 -2.38
N SER A 320 -15.11 25.05 -2.73
CA SER A 320 -13.96 24.39 -3.38
C SER A 320 -13.68 24.94 -4.78
N VAL A 321 -14.75 25.31 -5.52
CA VAL A 321 -14.65 25.90 -6.85
C VAL A 321 -14.13 27.32 -6.79
N ASP A 322 -14.63 28.12 -5.84
CA ASP A 322 -14.19 29.50 -5.64
C ASP A 322 -12.70 29.59 -5.25
N GLU A 323 -12.21 28.60 -4.50
CA GLU A 323 -10.79 28.51 -4.08
C GLU A 323 -9.87 28.13 -5.24
N LEU A 324 -10.25 27.14 -6.05
CA LEU A 324 -9.45 26.65 -7.18
C LEU A 324 -9.42 27.65 -8.34
N GLY A 325 -10.55 28.22 -8.68
CA GLY A 325 -10.70 29.18 -9.77
C GLY A 325 -10.72 28.56 -11.17
N GLU A 326 -11.30 29.27 -12.15
CA GLU A 326 -11.48 28.81 -13.53
C GLU A 326 -10.19 28.34 -14.22
N GLU A 327 -9.07 29.00 -13.94
CA GLU A 327 -7.78 28.70 -14.58
C GLU A 327 -7.25 27.31 -14.17
N PHE A 328 -7.50 26.88 -12.94
CA PHE A 328 -7.19 25.53 -12.48
C PHE A 328 -7.95 24.47 -13.29
N PHE A 329 -9.25 24.67 -13.50
CA PHE A 329 -10.07 23.75 -14.30
C PHE A 329 -9.61 23.72 -15.76
N TYR A 330 -9.27 24.88 -16.33
CA TYR A 330 -8.72 24.92 -17.68
C TYR A 330 -7.44 24.12 -17.82
N GLU A 331 -6.48 24.29 -16.91
CA GLU A 331 -5.18 23.59 -16.94
C GLU A 331 -5.40 22.07 -16.89
N ASN A 332 -6.23 21.59 -15.97
CA ASN A 332 -6.46 20.16 -15.78
C ASN A 332 -7.24 19.53 -16.94
N LEU A 333 -8.31 20.18 -17.43
CA LEU A 333 -9.05 19.68 -18.57
C LEU A 333 -8.22 19.66 -19.86
N MET A 334 -7.35 20.66 -20.06
CA MET A 334 -6.46 20.67 -21.21
C MET A 334 -5.42 19.57 -21.10
N ALA A 335 -4.86 19.35 -19.91
CA ALA A 335 -3.93 18.27 -19.64
C ALA A 335 -4.59 16.91 -19.91
N GLU A 336 -5.79 16.66 -19.42
CA GLU A 336 -6.56 15.43 -19.66
C GLU A 336 -6.78 15.21 -21.16
N LYS A 337 -7.24 16.24 -21.88
CA LYS A 337 -7.48 16.17 -23.32
C LYS A 337 -6.24 15.83 -24.14
N VAL A 338 -5.08 16.38 -23.73
CA VAL A 338 -3.80 16.09 -24.38
C VAL A 338 -3.30 14.70 -24.00
N MET A 339 -3.45 14.28 -22.75
CA MET A 339 -3.06 12.92 -22.34
C MET A 339 -3.89 11.87 -23.04
N ASP A 340 -5.22 12.03 -23.14
CA ASP A 340 -6.08 11.14 -23.94
C ASP A 340 -5.54 11.00 -25.37
N PHE A 341 -5.15 12.11 -26.00
CA PHE A 341 -4.57 12.08 -27.34
C PHE A 341 -3.22 11.38 -27.39
N LEU A 342 -2.34 11.58 -26.41
CA LEU A 342 -1.04 10.92 -26.33
C LEU A 342 -1.20 9.40 -26.16
N GLU A 343 -2.13 8.97 -25.31
CA GLU A 343 -2.47 7.55 -25.09
C GLU A 343 -3.04 6.90 -26.35
N GLU A 344 -3.93 7.60 -27.07
CA GLU A 344 -4.47 7.12 -28.36
C GLU A 344 -3.41 6.95 -29.45
N ASN A 345 -2.29 7.68 -29.35
CA ASN A 345 -1.17 7.63 -30.27
C ASN A 345 0.05 6.85 -29.76
N ALA A 346 -0.04 6.23 -28.60
CA ALA A 346 1.02 5.38 -28.05
C ALA A 346 1.01 3.98 -28.70
N GLU A 347 2.17 3.31 -28.71
CA GLU A 347 2.32 1.92 -29.11
C GLU A 347 2.33 1.05 -27.85
N ILE A 348 1.17 0.45 -27.51
CA ILE A 348 1.00 -0.31 -26.28
C ILE A 348 1.31 -1.78 -26.52
N HIS A 349 2.24 -2.32 -25.73
CA HIS A 349 2.60 -3.73 -25.65
C HIS A 349 2.06 -4.33 -24.36
N VAL A 350 1.41 -5.50 -24.44
CA VAL A 350 0.87 -6.22 -23.28
C VAL A 350 1.71 -7.47 -23.05
N GLU A 351 2.29 -7.62 -21.87
CA GLU A 351 3.11 -8.77 -21.45
C GLU A 351 2.41 -9.67 -20.42
#